data_026c30b69a1508ec476a5a831a7cd45d
#
_entry.id   026c30b69a1508ec476a5a831a7cd45d
#
_cell.length_a   1.000
_cell.length_b   1.000
_cell.length_c   1.000
_cell.angle_alpha   90.00
_cell.angle_beta   90.00
_cell.angle_gamma   90.00
#
_symmetry.space_group_name_H-M   'P 1'
#
loop_
_entity.id
_entity.type
_entity.pdbx_description
1 polymer ?
#
loop_
_entity_poly.entity_id
_entity_poly.type
_entity_poly.pdbx_seq_one_letter_code
_entity_poly.pdbx_strand_id
1 'polypeptide(L)'
;ETGIITLDHITRIDVAPSFFGIENVLRKAITMGIGTVKNANRIVLLAWGANKTTIIKKTIEGEIRANVPATYLQHHNNTTFVMDEEASAKLTRVKTPWLVASCVWDTSLKLQAVVWLSNLLKKSILKLTDKDYNTNGMSGLLMQEGAAYDLNIKMFNKLQNTITGWPGGKPFADDVKRPERAV
;
A
#
# COMPACT_ATOMS: atom_id res chain seq x y z
N GLU A 1 -8.17 -24.42 18.40
CA GLU A 1 -7.69 -25.81 18.48
C GLU A 1 -6.93 -26.17 17.20
N THR A 2 -6.02 -27.14 17.30
CA THR A 2 -5.33 -27.73 16.16
C THR A 2 -6.30 -28.64 15.42
N GLY A 3 -6.34 -28.57 14.11
CA GLY A 3 -7.30 -29.33 13.33
C GLY A 3 -6.92 -29.51 11.86
N ILE A 4 -7.73 -30.27 11.16
CA ILE A 4 -7.60 -30.48 9.71
C ILE A 4 -8.39 -29.41 9.00
N ILE A 5 -7.73 -28.70 8.08
CA ILE A 5 -8.34 -27.71 7.20
C ILE A 5 -8.25 -28.14 5.74
N THR A 6 -9.16 -27.64 4.93
CA THR A 6 -9.01 -27.68 3.46
C THR A 6 -8.19 -26.47 3.02
N LEU A 7 -7.10 -26.72 2.28
CA LEU A 7 -6.28 -25.64 1.73
C LEU A 7 -7.04 -24.94 0.60
N ASP A 8 -7.06 -23.62 0.66
CA ASP A 8 -7.58 -22.79 -0.43
C ASP A 8 -6.68 -22.85 -1.67
N HIS A 9 -7.21 -22.38 -2.80
CA HIS A 9 -6.52 -22.46 -4.08
C HIS A 9 -5.24 -21.63 -4.11
N ILE A 10 -5.24 -20.44 -3.47
CA ILE A 10 -4.08 -19.54 -3.44
C ILE A 10 -2.94 -20.19 -2.66
N THR A 11 -3.24 -20.73 -1.48
CA THR A 11 -2.25 -21.47 -0.67
C THR A 11 -1.64 -22.64 -1.44
N ARG A 12 -2.46 -23.37 -2.19
CA ARG A 12 -1.96 -24.47 -3.02
C ARG A 12 -1.07 -24.00 -4.16
N ILE A 13 -1.37 -22.87 -4.80
CA ILE A 13 -0.50 -22.26 -5.82
C ILE A 13 0.83 -21.83 -5.19
N ASP A 14 0.80 -21.16 -4.05
CA ASP A 14 2.01 -20.66 -3.38
C ASP A 14 3.02 -21.79 -3.07
N VAL A 15 2.55 -22.98 -2.72
CA VAL A 15 3.42 -24.11 -2.38
C VAL A 15 3.67 -25.07 -3.55
N ALA A 16 2.97 -24.91 -4.68
CA ALA A 16 3.07 -25.81 -5.83
C ALA A 16 4.51 -26.01 -6.34
N PRO A 17 5.40 -25.01 -6.37
CA PRO A 17 6.79 -25.21 -6.76
C PRO A 17 7.54 -26.23 -5.90
N SER A 18 7.24 -26.29 -4.59
CA SER A 18 7.85 -27.25 -3.65
C SER A 18 7.31 -28.66 -3.81
N PHE A 19 6.19 -28.84 -4.53
CA PHE A 19 5.54 -30.12 -4.78
C PHE A 19 5.62 -30.55 -6.25
N PHE A 20 6.42 -29.86 -7.07
CA PHE A 20 6.58 -30.14 -8.52
C PHE A 20 5.27 -30.03 -9.33
N GLY A 21 4.31 -29.21 -8.88
CA GLY A 21 3.03 -28.96 -9.53
C GLY A 21 1.87 -28.90 -8.56
N ILE A 22 0.83 -28.13 -8.91
CA ILE A 22 -0.36 -27.95 -8.07
C ILE A 22 -1.17 -29.24 -7.89
N GLU A 23 -1.11 -30.13 -8.85
CA GLU A 23 -1.77 -31.45 -8.83
C GLU A 23 -1.23 -32.34 -7.71
N ASN A 24 0.04 -32.15 -7.33
CA ASN A 24 0.69 -32.93 -6.27
C ASN A 24 0.47 -32.32 -4.88
N VAL A 25 -0.05 -31.08 -4.80
CA VAL A 25 -0.32 -30.43 -3.52
C VAL A 25 -1.56 -31.06 -2.87
N LEU A 26 -1.41 -31.54 -1.65
CA LEU A 26 -2.51 -32.10 -0.87
C LEU A 26 -3.62 -31.05 -0.70
N ARG A 27 -4.87 -31.53 -0.66
CA ARG A 27 -6.05 -30.68 -0.46
C ARG A 27 -6.32 -30.35 0.99
N LYS A 28 -5.76 -31.12 1.92
CA LYS A 28 -5.96 -30.96 3.36
C LYS A 28 -4.63 -30.87 4.07
N ALA A 29 -4.58 -30.07 5.13
CA ALA A 29 -3.43 -29.94 6.01
C ALA A 29 -3.85 -29.89 7.47
N ILE A 30 -2.94 -30.27 8.36
CA ILE A 30 -3.11 -30.05 9.80
C ILE A 30 -2.51 -28.69 10.12
N THR A 31 -3.25 -27.85 10.82
CA THR A 31 -2.79 -26.52 11.25
C THR A 31 -3.17 -26.24 12.69
N MET A 32 -2.36 -25.43 13.36
CA MET A 32 -2.75 -24.87 14.65
C MET A 32 -3.81 -23.79 14.46
N GLY A 33 -4.90 -23.88 15.21
CA GLY A 33 -5.91 -22.83 15.23
C GLY A 33 -5.39 -21.55 15.89
N ILE A 34 -5.98 -20.42 15.53
CA ILE A 34 -5.57 -19.10 16.02
C ILE A 34 -5.61 -18.99 17.56
N GLY A 35 -6.55 -19.69 18.23
CA GLY A 35 -6.60 -19.75 19.69
C GLY A 35 -5.35 -20.36 20.31
N THR A 36 -4.82 -21.44 19.70
CA THR A 36 -3.57 -22.06 20.14
C THR A 36 -2.38 -21.13 19.92
N VAL A 37 -2.33 -20.48 18.76
CA VAL A 37 -1.26 -19.51 18.42
C VAL A 37 -1.26 -18.33 19.41
N LYS A 38 -2.42 -17.82 19.79
CA LYS A 38 -2.55 -16.69 20.75
C LYS A 38 -2.09 -16.99 22.17
N ASN A 39 -1.95 -18.27 22.55
CA ASN A 39 -1.43 -18.65 23.86
C ASN A 39 0.11 -18.54 23.96
N ALA A 40 0.80 -18.24 22.85
CA ALA A 40 2.24 -18.02 22.86
C ALA A 40 2.59 -16.70 23.57
N ASN A 41 3.71 -16.68 24.30
CA ASN A 41 4.20 -15.44 24.94
C ASN A 41 4.63 -14.36 23.95
N ARG A 42 5.05 -14.77 22.75
CA ARG A 42 5.46 -13.89 21.66
C ARG A 42 5.07 -14.49 20.33
N ILE A 43 4.53 -13.66 19.45
CA ILE A 43 4.16 -14.05 18.09
C ILE A 43 4.95 -13.19 17.10
N VAL A 44 5.52 -13.84 16.09
CA VAL A 44 6.15 -13.15 14.95
C VAL A 44 5.42 -13.60 13.68
N LEU A 45 4.73 -12.67 13.03
CA LEU A 45 4.09 -12.91 11.75
C LEU A 45 5.02 -12.40 10.64
N LEU A 46 5.38 -13.30 9.74
CA LEU A 46 6.23 -13.02 8.58
C LEU A 46 5.39 -12.97 7.33
N ALA A 47 5.54 -11.94 6.49
CA ALA A 47 4.85 -11.84 5.20
C ALA A 47 5.67 -11.07 4.18
N TRP A 48 5.75 -11.57 2.95
CA TRP A 48 6.43 -10.93 1.84
C TRP A 48 5.74 -11.18 0.51
N GLY A 49 6.03 -10.28 -0.43
CA GLY A 49 5.49 -10.29 -1.78
C GLY A 49 4.15 -9.56 -1.93
N ALA A 50 3.92 -9.05 -3.13
CA ALA A 50 2.76 -8.23 -3.48
C ALA A 50 1.42 -8.97 -3.31
N ASN A 51 1.39 -10.30 -3.42
CA ASN A 51 0.19 -11.13 -3.21
C ASN A 51 -0.33 -11.08 -1.77
N LYS A 52 0.50 -10.73 -0.79
CA LYS A 52 0.12 -10.61 0.63
C LYS A 52 -0.40 -9.22 1.02
N THR A 53 -0.23 -8.20 0.19
CA THR A 53 -0.54 -6.79 0.51
C THR A 53 -1.97 -6.60 1.02
N THR A 54 -2.96 -7.21 0.37
CA THR A 54 -4.37 -7.02 0.73
C THR A 54 -4.73 -7.73 2.03
N ILE A 55 -4.19 -8.94 2.25
CA ILE A 55 -4.46 -9.69 3.48
C ILE A 55 -3.73 -9.07 4.67
N ILE A 56 -2.51 -8.56 4.49
CA ILE A 56 -1.76 -7.85 5.53
C ILE A 56 -2.49 -6.59 5.97
N LYS A 57 -2.99 -5.78 5.02
CA LYS A 57 -3.81 -4.62 5.39
C LYS A 57 -5.03 -5.01 6.22
N LYS A 58 -5.76 -6.05 5.83
CA LYS A 58 -6.90 -6.56 6.59
C LYS A 58 -6.48 -7.08 7.97
N THR A 59 -5.35 -7.75 8.06
CA THR A 59 -4.84 -8.31 9.32
C THR A 59 -4.48 -7.23 10.34
N ILE A 60 -3.85 -6.14 9.91
CA ILE A 60 -3.29 -5.11 10.81
C ILE A 60 -4.29 -3.98 11.05
N GLU A 61 -5.00 -3.53 10.00
CA GLU A 61 -5.86 -2.33 10.04
C GLU A 61 -7.34 -2.65 9.88
N GLY A 62 -7.70 -3.90 9.56
CA GLY A 62 -9.09 -4.30 9.36
C GLY A 62 -9.79 -4.68 10.66
N GLU A 63 -11.12 -4.86 10.55
CA GLU A 63 -11.91 -5.39 11.65
C GLU A 63 -11.52 -6.84 11.96
N ILE A 64 -11.64 -7.23 13.24
CA ILE A 64 -11.38 -8.59 13.67
C ILE A 64 -12.50 -9.50 13.19
N ARG A 65 -12.16 -10.45 12.34
CA ARG A 65 -13.13 -11.34 11.69
C ARG A 65 -12.61 -12.79 11.61
N ALA A 66 -13.51 -13.74 11.78
CA ALA A 66 -13.18 -15.17 11.72
C ALA A 66 -12.70 -15.63 10.32
N ASN A 67 -13.14 -14.97 9.26
CA ASN A 67 -12.69 -15.26 7.89
C ASN A 67 -11.25 -14.78 7.57
N VAL A 68 -10.68 -13.97 8.47
CA VAL A 68 -9.28 -13.59 8.45
C VAL A 68 -8.70 -13.80 9.86
N PRO A 69 -8.40 -15.05 10.24
CA PRO A 69 -8.02 -15.38 11.62
C PRO A 69 -6.82 -14.60 12.16
N ALA A 70 -5.88 -14.19 11.29
CA ALA A 70 -4.74 -13.38 11.67
C ALA A 70 -5.13 -12.00 12.27
N THR A 71 -6.36 -11.50 12.03
CA THR A 71 -6.85 -10.26 12.66
C THR A 71 -6.96 -10.37 14.17
N TYR A 72 -7.16 -11.57 14.73
CA TYR A 72 -7.15 -11.78 16.19
C TYR A 72 -5.81 -11.47 16.85
N LEU A 73 -4.71 -11.41 16.09
CA LEU A 73 -3.39 -11.04 16.59
C LEU A 73 -3.30 -9.57 17.00
N GLN A 74 -4.22 -8.71 16.54
CA GLN A 74 -4.32 -7.32 16.97
C GLN A 74 -4.55 -7.19 18.50
N HIS A 75 -5.16 -8.19 19.13
CA HIS A 75 -5.39 -8.22 20.57
C HIS A 75 -4.29 -8.94 21.37
N HIS A 76 -3.24 -9.40 20.71
CA HIS A 76 -2.15 -10.06 21.41
C HIS A 76 -1.06 -9.04 21.79
N ASN A 77 -0.70 -8.98 23.08
CA ASN A 77 0.15 -7.92 23.65
C ASN A 77 1.61 -7.93 23.12
N ASN A 78 2.07 -9.04 22.55
CA ASN A 78 3.45 -9.20 22.09
C ASN A 78 3.49 -9.84 20.71
N THR A 79 2.89 -9.14 19.72
CA THR A 79 2.95 -9.54 18.31
C THR A 79 3.87 -8.61 17.53
N THR A 80 4.79 -9.19 16.77
CA THR A 80 5.66 -8.48 15.83
C THR A 80 5.28 -8.87 14.41
N PHE A 81 5.01 -7.88 13.56
CA PHE A 81 4.80 -8.08 12.13
C PHE A 81 6.09 -7.73 11.38
N VAL A 82 6.66 -8.67 10.65
CA VAL A 82 7.83 -8.48 9.79
C VAL A 82 7.40 -8.70 8.35
N MET A 83 7.59 -7.70 7.51
CA MET A 83 7.14 -7.72 6.12
C MET A 83 8.08 -6.93 5.23
N ASP A 84 8.13 -7.28 3.95
CA ASP A 84 8.81 -6.51 2.94
C ASP A 84 7.99 -5.29 2.50
N GLU A 85 8.61 -4.46 1.66
CA GLU A 85 7.99 -3.25 1.13
C GLU A 85 6.73 -3.58 0.30
N GLU A 86 6.77 -4.64 -0.51
CA GLU A 86 5.64 -5.05 -1.33
C GLU A 86 4.43 -5.50 -0.49
N ALA A 87 4.64 -6.36 0.50
CA ALA A 87 3.56 -6.82 1.38
C ALA A 87 2.95 -5.67 2.21
N SER A 88 3.74 -4.66 2.57
CA SER A 88 3.33 -3.50 3.38
C SER A 88 2.71 -2.36 2.56
N ALA A 89 2.80 -2.37 1.23
CA ALA A 89 2.49 -1.24 0.35
C ALA A 89 1.09 -0.63 0.50
N LYS A 90 0.10 -1.37 1.00
CA LYS A 90 -1.27 -0.86 1.24
C LYS A 90 -1.52 -0.40 2.68
N LEU A 91 -0.58 -0.59 3.60
CA LEU A 91 -0.73 -0.10 4.97
C LEU A 91 -0.80 1.44 4.97
N THR A 92 -1.68 1.98 5.83
CA THR A 92 -1.85 3.43 5.95
C THR A 92 -0.53 4.12 6.29
N ARG A 93 0.26 3.53 7.17
CA ARG A 93 1.59 4.05 7.56
C ARG A 93 2.59 4.12 6.39
N VAL A 94 2.44 3.28 5.38
CA VAL A 94 3.30 3.24 4.18
C VAL A 94 2.70 4.09 3.07
N LYS A 95 1.41 3.90 2.80
CA LYS A 95 0.73 4.54 1.68
C LYS A 95 0.40 6.02 1.93
N THR A 96 0.04 6.36 3.14
CA THR A 96 -0.41 7.72 3.54
C THR A 96 0.11 8.04 4.93
N PRO A 97 1.45 8.07 5.13
CA PRO A 97 2.05 8.22 6.46
C PRO A 97 1.62 9.49 7.17
N TRP A 98 1.34 10.56 6.45
CA TRP A 98 0.87 11.84 6.99
C TRP A 98 -0.48 11.77 7.72
N LEU A 99 -1.25 10.68 7.50
CA LEU A 99 -2.52 10.48 8.21
C LEU A 99 -2.35 9.86 9.61
N VAL A 100 -1.18 9.30 9.91
CA VAL A 100 -0.94 8.56 11.17
C VAL A 100 0.20 9.13 12.01
N ALA A 101 1.11 9.90 11.42
CA ALA A 101 2.24 10.50 12.13
C ALA A 101 2.81 11.71 11.35
N SER A 102 3.61 12.52 12.03
CA SER A 102 4.48 13.49 11.35
C SER A 102 5.47 12.74 10.46
N CYS A 103 5.70 13.26 9.27
CA CYS A 103 6.62 12.67 8.30
C CYS A 103 7.58 13.71 7.72
N VAL A 104 8.72 13.25 7.23
CA VAL A 104 9.67 14.09 6.49
C VAL A 104 9.21 14.13 5.04
N TRP A 105 8.89 15.33 4.56
CA TRP A 105 8.38 15.55 3.21
C TRP A 105 9.51 15.62 2.18
N ASP A 106 9.95 14.47 1.71
CA ASP A 106 10.81 14.39 0.52
C ASP A 106 10.00 14.55 -0.78
N THR A 107 10.69 14.63 -1.90
CA THR A 107 10.03 14.86 -3.20
C THR A 107 9.12 13.69 -3.61
N SER A 108 9.46 12.46 -3.25
CA SER A 108 8.66 11.27 -3.58
C SER A 108 7.36 11.27 -2.78
N LEU A 109 7.46 11.52 -1.47
CA LEU A 109 6.30 11.58 -0.59
C LEU A 109 5.35 12.74 -0.93
N LYS A 110 5.92 13.92 -1.31
CA LYS A 110 5.14 15.05 -1.81
C LYS A 110 4.32 14.68 -3.04
N LEU A 111 4.95 14.02 -4.01
CA LEU A 111 4.27 13.58 -5.22
C LEU A 111 3.17 12.56 -4.90
N GLN A 112 3.48 11.58 -4.07
CA GLN A 112 2.52 10.57 -3.61
C GLN A 112 1.31 11.21 -2.92
N ALA A 113 1.54 12.18 -2.03
CA ALA A 113 0.48 12.88 -1.30
C ALA A 113 -0.42 13.70 -2.22
N VAL A 114 0.16 14.45 -3.17
CA VAL A 114 -0.59 15.27 -4.14
C VAL A 114 -1.44 14.40 -5.06
N VAL A 115 -0.87 13.31 -5.59
CA VAL A 115 -1.61 12.35 -6.42
C VAL A 115 -2.72 11.67 -5.62
N TRP A 116 -2.44 11.25 -4.39
CA TRP A 116 -3.43 10.65 -3.51
C TRP A 116 -4.60 11.61 -3.23
N LEU A 117 -4.31 12.88 -2.91
CA LEU A 117 -5.33 13.89 -2.63
C LEU A 117 -6.19 14.19 -3.87
N SER A 118 -5.57 14.33 -5.04
CA SER A 118 -6.25 14.50 -6.33
C SER A 118 -7.23 13.35 -6.59
N ASN A 119 -6.78 12.11 -6.38
CA ASN A 119 -7.62 10.93 -6.55
C ASN A 119 -8.75 10.83 -5.52
N LEU A 120 -8.47 11.18 -4.26
CA LEU A 120 -9.46 11.17 -3.19
C LEU A 120 -10.60 12.15 -3.46
N LEU A 121 -10.26 13.39 -3.84
CA LEU A 121 -11.22 14.46 -4.06
C LEU A 121 -11.77 14.49 -5.49
N LYS A 122 -11.27 13.67 -6.40
CA LYS A 122 -11.60 13.67 -7.83
C LYS A 122 -11.40 15.06 -8.48
N LYS A 123 -10.37 15.76 -8.01
CA LYS A 123 -9.96 17.08 -8.52
C LYS A 123 -8.64 16.97 -9.28
N SER A 124 -8.49 17.77 -10.35
CA SER A 124 -7.18 17.94 -10.98
C SER A 124 -6.16 18.50 -9.97
N ILE A 125 -4.92 18.06 -10.05
CA ILE A 125 -3.82 18.53 -9.19
C ILE A 125 -3.77 20.05 -9.15
N LEU A 126 -3.87 20.73 -10.30
CA LEU A 126 -3.82 22.18 -10.39
C LEU A 126 -5.02 22.90 -9.75
N LYS A 127 -6.08 22.18 -9.38
CA LYS A 127 -7.27 22.73 -8.71
C LYS A 127 -7.34 22.43 -7.22
N LEU A 128 -6.31 21.79 -6.66
CA LEU A 128 -6.23 21.55 -5.21
C LEU A 128 -5.93 22.88 -4.50
N THR A 129 -6.59 23.10 -3.37
CA THR A 129 -6.50 24.34 -2.57
C THR A 129 -5.84 24.04 -1.22
N ASP A 130 -5.38 25.09 -0.54
CA ASP A 130 -4.82 24.99 0.82
C ASP A 130 -5.79 24.30 1.78
N LYS A 131 -7.09 24.56 1.63
CA LYS A 131 -8.13 23.91 2.42
C LYS A 131 -8.15 22.39 2.18
N ASP A 132 -8.00 21.94 0.93
CA ASP A 132 -7.98 20.51 0.60
C ASP A 132 -6.81 19.79 1.31
N TYR A 133 -5.63 20.41 1.32
CA TYR A 133 -4.45 19.87 2.01
C TYR A 133 -4.63 19.85 3.52
N ASN A 134 -5.07 20.97 4.11
CA ASN A 134 -5.23 21.10 5.56
C ASN A 134 -6.27 20.13 6.11
N THR A 135 -7.39 19.96 5.41
CA THR A 135 -8.48 19.05 5.83
C THR A 135 -8.04 17.58 5.78
N ASN A 136 -7.02 17.25 4.97
CA ASN A 136 -6.56 15.88 4.77
C ASN A 136 -5.19 15.58 5.41
N GLY A 137 -4.85 16.29 6.49
CA GLY A 137 -3.68 15.99 7.33
C GLY A 137 -2.35 16.43 6.76
N MET A 138 -2.34 17.30 5.76
CA MET A 138 -1.12 17.76 5.07
C MET A 138 -0.73 19.21 5.38
N SER A 139 -1.16 19.74 6.52
CA SER A 139 -0.77 21.10 6.94
C SER A 139 0.74 21.27 7.06
N GLY A 140 1.46 20.24 7.53
CA GLY A 140 2.92 20.26 7.60
C GLY A 140 3.60 20.34 6.23
N LEU A 141 2.97 19.81 5.18
CA LEU A 141 3.44 19.94 3.81
C LEU A 141 3.32 21.39 3.33
N LEU A 142 2.18 22.04 3.57
CA LEU A 142 1.99 23.43 3.21
C LEU A 142 2.90 24.37 4.01
N MET A 143 3.16 24.10 5.29
CA MET A 143 4.12 24.88 6.08
C MET A 143 5.52 24.83 5.48
N GLN A 144 5.91 23.73 4.84
CA GLN A 144 7.21 23.57 4.21
C GLN A 144 7.28 24.21 2.80
N GLU A 145 6.21 24.10 2.01
CA GLU A 145 6.20 24.50 0.58
C GLU A 145 5.57 25.89 0.34
N GLY A 146 4.87 26.44 1.34
CA GLY A 146 4.14 27.70 1.22
C GLY A 146 2.68 27.49 0.81
N ALA A 147 2.33 27.82 -0.44
CA ALA A 147 0.97 27.72 -0.94
C ALA A 147 0.73 26.44 -1.75
N ALA A 148 -0.51 25.94 -1.73
CA ALA A 148 -0.91 24.80 -2.55
C ALA A 148 -0.67 25.05 -4.06
N TYR A 149 -0.84 26.28 -4.52
CA TYR A 149 -0.63 26.65 -5.93
C TYR A 149 0.78 26.30 -6.42
N ASP A 150 1.81 26.73 -5.68
CA ASP A 150 3.21 26.50 -6.06
C ASP A 150 3.58 25.01 -5.98
N LEU A 151 3.11 24.34 -4.92
CA LEU A 151 3.28 22.90 -4.76
C LEU A 151 2.63 22.12 -5.92
N ASN A 152 1.41 22.49 -6.29
CA ASN A 152 0.66 21.84 -7.37
C ASN A 152 1.40 21.92 -8.70
N ILE A 153 1.88 23.13 -9.07
CA ILE A 153 2.64 23.34 -10.30
C ILE A 153 3.93 22.50 -10.29
N LYS A 154 4.67 22.57 -9.18
CA LYS A 154 5.93 21.82 -9.03
C LYS A 154 5.74 20.32 -9.17
N MET A 155 4.70 19.76 -8.53
CA MET A 155 4.41 18.33 -8.59
C MET A 155 3.82 17.92 -9.94
N PHE A 156 2.96 18.72 -10.54
CA PHE A 156 2.42 18.49 -11.88
C PHE A 156 3.53 18.43 -12.93
N ASN A 157 4.44 19.40 -12.95
CA ASN A 157 5.58 19.40 -13.86
C ASN A 157 6.48 18.17 -13.67
N LYS A 158 6.72 17.76 -12.41
CA LYS A 158 7.49 16.56 -12.12
C LYS A 158 6.80 15.29 -12.66
N LEU A 159 5.49 15.18 -12.49
CA LEU A 159 4.71 14.05 -13.01
C LEU A 159 4.75 14.01 -14.53
N GLN A 160 4.57 15.15 -15.19
CA GLN A 160 4.65 15.29 -16.63
C GLN A 160 6.00 14.81 -17.15
N ASN A 161 7.10 15.26 -16.52
CA ASN A 161 8.45 14.82 -16.89
C ASN A 161 8.67 13.31 -16.71
N THR A 162 8.09 12.72 -15.66
CA THR A 162 8.20 11.28 -15.42
C THR A 162 7.46 10.46 -16.47
N ILE A 163 6.28 10.93 -16.91
CA ILE A 163 5.44 10.21 -17.89
C ILE A 163 5.97 10.38 -19.31
N THR A 164 6.45 11.57 -19.65
CA THR A 164 6.85 11.89 -21.03
C THR A 164 8.34 11.66 -21.28
N GLY A 165 9.14 11.46 -20.23
CA GLY A 165 10.61 11.47 -20.32
C GLY A 165 11.20 12.81 -20.77
N TRP A 166 10.37 13.86 -20.81
CA TRP A 166 10.73 15.17 -21.30
C TRP A 166 11.11 16.11 -20.16
N PRO A 167 12.27 16.76 -20.20
CA PRO A 167 12.64 17.77 -19.20
C PRO A 167 11.69 18.97 -19.29
N GLY A 168 10.90 19.16 -18.24
CA GLY A 168 9.73 20.01 -18.14
C GLY A 168 9.75 21.33 -18.87
N GLY A 169 8.61 21.73 -19.40
CA GLY A 169 8.34 23.03 -19.95
C GLY A 169 8.74 23.26 -21.41
N LYS A 170 9.40 22.30 -22.06
CA LYS A 170 9.64 22.42 -23.50
C LYS A 170 8.52 21.71 -24.27
N PRO A 171 7.94 22.33 -25.30
CA PRO A 171 7.02 21.65 -26.20
C PRO A 171 7.73 20.43 -26.82
N PHE A 172 6.97 19.39 -27.14
CA PHE A 172 7.52 18.27 -27.94
C PHE A 172 8.17 18.84 -29.18
N ALA A 173 9.37 18.36 -29.50
CA ALA A 173 9.96 18.68 -30.79
C ALA A 173 9.04 18.14 -31.89
N ASP A 174 8.90 18.85 -33.00
CA ASP A 174 7.96 18.52 -34.08
C ASP A 174 8.20 17.13 -34.69
N ASP A 175 9.38 16.56 -34.47
CA ASP A 175 9.80 15.22 -34.88
C ASP A 175 9.41 14.10 -33.91
N VAL A 176 8.95 14.41 -32.70
CA VAL A 176 8.48 13.42 -31.73
C VAL A 176 6.99 13.15 -31.94
N LYS A 177 6.67 12.05 -32.62
CA LYS A 177 5.27 11.59 -32.72
C LYS A 177 4.67 11.43 -31.32
N ARG A 178 3.56 12.12 -31.05
CA ARG A 178 2.76 11.86 -29.85
C ARG A 178 2.38 10.38 -29.84
N PRO A 179 2.57 9.66 -28.72
CA PRO A 179 1.97 8.34 -28.61
C PRO A 179 0.47 8.49 -28.81
N GLU A 180 -0.09 7.75 -29.75
CA GLU A 180 -1.53 7.72 -29.97
C GLU A 180 -2.21 7.35 -28.65
N ARG A 181 -3.23 8.11 -28.27
CA ARG A 181 -4.04 7.77 -27.10
C ARG A 181 -4.63 6.40 -27.37
N ALA A 182 -4.25 5.42 -26.55
CA ALA A 182 -5.03 4.20 -26.46
C ALA A 182 -6.45 4.58 -26.02
N VAL A 183 -7.41 4.31 -26.90
CA VAL A 183 -8.85 4.50 -26.68
C VAL A 183 -9.35 3.45 -25.71
#